data_c09343748c6fe1d074a3c00973e43ee9
#
_entry.id   c09343748c6fe1d074a3c00973e43ee9
#
_cell.length_a   1.000
_cell.length_b   1.000
_cell.length_c   1.000
_cell.angle_alpha   90.00
_cell.angle_beta   90.00
_cell.angle_gamma   90.00
#
_symmetry.space_group_name_H-M   'P 1'
#
loop_
_entity.id
_entity.type
_entity.pdbx_description
1 polymer ?
#
loop_
_entity_poly.entity_id
_entity_poly.type
_entity_poly.pdbx_seq_one_letter_code
_entity_poly.pdbx_strand_id
1 'polypeptide(L)'
;SLVLAGRRIEPLNEVVQLIESDGGTAVARSTDLEDGDAAAALGTWTLDEFGRVDILVNNAGHSSHARSIRYVSAEEWQSVFRVNVEGVYRLTQSVVNSMIERGSGTIITTSSYAALTPGLLGGASYSAAKAASYNLMRGISAELKNKGIRATTILPAEVDTPILNNRPLNPDAAARATMMMPEDVAQAILLCATLPGRTVIEEIVMSPTQPRDRTLDMEAAANARSPEL
;
A
#
# COMPACT_ATOMS: atom_id res chain seq x y z
N SER A 1 -19.56 -0.27 6.93
CA SER A 1 -19.58 -0.40 5.44
C SER A 1 -18.19 -0.24 4.89
N LEU A 2 -17.86 -1.01 3.84
CA LEU A 2 -16.55 -0.99 3.18
C LEU A 2 -16.69 -0.63 1.69
N VAL A 3 -15.75 0.14 1.17
CA VAL A 3 -15.54 0.33 -0.27
C VAL A 3 -14.25 -0.39 -0.63
N LEU A 4 -14.34 -1.40 -1.49
CA LEU A 4 -13.21 -2.18 -1.98
C LEU A 4 -12.84 -1.69 -3.37
N ALA A 5 -11.60 -1.23 -3.55
CA ALA A 5 -11.13 -0.69 -4.81
C ALA A 5 -9.91 -1.43 -5.35
N GLY A 6 -9.89 -1.61 -6.66
CA GLY A 6 -8.80 -2.26 -7.39
C GLY A 6 -9.17 -2.44 -8.86
N ARG A 7 -8.21 -2.85 -9.68
CA ARG A 7 -8.41 -2.95 -11.14
C ARG A 7 -9.33 -4.09 -11.57
N ARG A 8 -9.32 -5.20 -10.85
CA ARG A 8 -10.06 -6.42 -11.20
C ARG A 8 -11.32 -6.51 -10.36
N ILE A 9 -12.47 -6.40 -11.00
CA ILE A 9 -13.75 -6.36 -10.30
C ILE A 9 -14.17 -7.72 -9.72
N GLU A 10 -13.80 -8.83 -10.37
CA GLU A 10 -14.21 -10.17 -9.95
C GLU A 10 -13.68 -10.51 -8.55
N PRO A 11 -12.35 -10.42 -8.25
CA PRO A 11 -11.85 -10.67 -6.90
C PRO A 11 -12.42 -9.72 -5.84
N LEU A 12 -12.76 -8.47 -6.22
CA LEU A 12 -13.40 -7.55 -5.29
C LEU A 12 -14.81 -8.02 -4.93
N ASN A 13 -15.58 -8.50 -5.92
CA ASN A 13 -16.92 -9.03 -5.69
C ASN A 13 -16.91 -10.30 -4.83
N GLU A 14 -15.89 -11.16 -4.99
CA GLU A 14 -15.72 -12.33 -4.10
C GLU A 14 -15.54 -11.87 -2.63
N VAL A 15 -14.74 -10.84 -2.39
CA VAL A 15 -14.56 -10.29 -1.05
C VAL A 15 -15.82 -9.60 -0.54
N VAL A 16 -16.59 -8.90 -1.40
CA VAL A 16 -17.91 -8.34 -1.03
C VAL A 16 -18.82 -9.45 -0.53
N GLN A 17 -18.93 -10.57 -1.25
CA GLN A 17 -19.78 -11.71 -0.86
C GLN A 17 -19.35 -12.29 0.50
N LEU A 18 -18.04 -12.41 0.77
CA LEU A 18 -17.55 -12.87 2.07
C LEU A 18 -17.98 -11.93 3.19
N ILE A 19 -17.84 -10.62 3.01
CA ILE A 19 -18.23 -9.62 4.00
C ILE A 19 -19.74 -9.65 4.26
N GLU A 20 -20.54 -9.78 3.20
CA GLU A 20 -22.00 -9.83 3.31
C GLU A 20 -22.46 -11.14 3.98
N SER A 21 -21.79 -12.27 3.73
CA SER A 21 -22.08 -13.53 4.40
C SER A 21 -21.84 -13.47 5.91
N ASP A 22 -20.91 -12.63 6.35
CA ASP A 22 -20.62 -12.37 7.76
C ASP A 22 -21.48 -11.22 8.34
N GLY A 23 -22.50 -10.75 7.60
CA GLY A 23 -23.44 -9.71 8.04
C GLY A 23 -22.90 -8.28 7.90
N GLY A 24 -21.77 -8.08 7.24
CA GLY A 24 -21.22 -6.76 6.91
C GLY A 24 -21.86 -6.16 5.66
N THR A 25 -21.42 -4.95 5.30
CA THR A 25 -21.82 -4.27 4.07
C THR A 25 -20.59 -3.84 3.31
N ALA A 26 -20.50 -4.17 2.03
CA ALA A 26 -19.39 -3.78 1.18
C ALA A 26 -19.86 -3.48 -0.25
N VAL A 27 -19.11 -2.64 -0.96
CA VAL A 27 -19.26 -2.41 -2.39
C VAL A 27 -17.91 -2.47 -3.08
N ALA A 28 -17.90 -2.97 -4.30
CA ALA A 28 -16.71 -3.04 -5.14
C ALA A 28 -16.70 -1.91 -6.18
N ARG A 29 -15.53 -1.29 -6.38
CA ARG A 29 -15.29 -0.30 -7.44
C ARG A 29 -14.04 -0.65 -8.21
N SER A 30 -14.19 -0.94 -9.50
CA SER A 30 -13.04 -1.06 -10.39
C SER A 30 -12.38 0.31 -10.55
N THR A 31 -11.14 0.42 -10.10
CA THR A 31 -10.38 1.68 -10.13
C THR A 31 -8.91 1.36 -10.38
N ASP A 32 -8.31 2.02 -11.35
CA ASP A 32 -6.86 2.00 -11.52
C ASP A 32 -6.23 3.16 -10.75
N LEU A 33 -5.48 2.84 -9.71
CA LEU A 33 -4.80 3.86 -8.89
C LEU A 33 -3.49 4.36 -9.54
N GLU A 34 -3.13 3.85 -10.70
CA GLU A 34 -2.10 4.45 -11.57
C GLU A 34 -2.60 5.73 -12.25
N ASP A 35 -3.93 5.84 -12.43
CA ASP A 35 -4.60 7.05 -12.87
C ASP A 35 -4.98 7.90 -11.64
N GLY A 36 -4.26 9.02 -11.46
CA GLY A 36 -4.50 9.93 -10.32
C GLY A 36 -5.89 10.55 -10.33
N ASP A 37 -6.50 10.79 -11.49
CA ASP A 37 -7.85 11.33 -11.58
C ASP A 37 -8.89 10.26 -11.21
N ALA A 38 -8.69 9.01 -11.61
CA ALA A 38 -9.51 7.89 -11.15
C ALA A 38 -9.40 7.68 -9.63
N ALA A 39 -8.21 7.83 -9.05
CA ALA A 39 -8.00 7.77 -7.60
C ALA A 39 -8.77 8.89 -6.88
N ALA A 40 -8.71 10.13 -7.36
CA ALA A 40 -9.46 11.25 -6.80
C ALA A 40 -10.98 11.06 -6.94
N ALA A 41 -11.43 10.60 -8.11
CA ALA A 41 -12.85 10.32 -8.39
C ALA A 41 -13.41 9.22 -7.47
N LEU A 42 -12.61 8.20 -7.11
CA LEU A 42 -13.01 7.18 -6.15
C LEU A 42 -13.36 7.80 -4.79
N GLY A 43 -12.50 8.69 -4.27
CA GLY A 43 -12.74 9.33 -2.98
C GLY A 43 -13.96 10.24 -3.00
N THR A 44 -14.12 11.06 -4.05
CA THR A 44 -15.29 11.94 -4.25
C THR A 44 -16.57 11.11 -4.32
N TRP A 45 -16.60 10.09 -5.17
CA TRP A 45 -17.74 9.19 -5.27
C TRP A 45 -18.09 8.53 -3.93
N THR A 46 -17.08 8.12 -3.15
CA THR A 46 -17.32 7.51 -1.83
C THR A 46 -17.97 8.51 -0.87
N LEU A 47 -17.55 9.78 -0.90
CA LEU A 47 -18.17 10.83 -0.09
C LEU A 47 -19.60 11.13 -0.54
N ASP A 48 -19.86 11.17 -1.85
CA ASP A 48 -21.19 11.42 -2.40
C ASP A 48 -22.17 10.29 -2.06
N GLU A 49 -21.72 9.04 -2.13
CA GLU A 49 -22.56 7.86 -1.90
C GLU A 49 -22.82 7.59 -0.42
N PHE A 50 -21.81 7.74 0.43
CA PHE A 50 -21.86 7.36 1.85
C PHE A 50 -21.84 8.55 2.82
N GLY A 51 -21.66 9.76 2.32
CA GLY A 51 -21.60 11.00 3.11
C GLY A 51 -20.32 11.18 3.92
N ARG A 52 -19.51 10.15 4.08
CA ARG A 52 -18.29 10.20 4.89
C ARG A 52 -17.31 9.07 4.57
N VAL A 53 -16.03 9.32 4.86
CA VAL A 53 -14.98 8.31 4.98
C VAL A 53 -14.38 8.44 6.38
N ASP A 54 -14.43 7.38 7.19
CA ASP A 54 -13.86 7.37 8.53
C ASP A 54 -12.42 6.87 8.52
N ILE A 55 -12.17 5.87 7.70
CA ILE A 55 -10.88 5.19 7.58
C ILE A 55 -10.55 5.05 6.10
N LEU A 56 -9.39 5.55 5.71
CA LEU A 56 -8.80 5.32 4.40
C LEU A 56 -7.61 4.36 4.55
N VAL A 57 -7.61 3.25 3.81
CA VAL A 57 -6.47 2.32 3.74
C VAL A 57 -5.88 2.36 2.34
N ASN A 58 -4.73 2.99 2.19
CA ASN A 58 -3.93 2.99 0.98
C ASN A 58 -3.04 1.73 0.97
N ASN A 59 -3.57 0.63 0.47
CA ASN A 59 -2.87 -0.66 0.45
C ASN A 59 -2.32 -1.03 -0.93
N ALA A 60 -2.88 -0.50 -2.00
CA ALA A 60 -2.41 -0.79 -3.35
C ALA A 60 -0.92 -0.46 -3.51
N GLY A 61 -0.23 -1.32 -4.24
CA GLY A 61 1.20 -1.15 -4.47
C GLY A 61 1.65 -1.87 -5.74
N HIS A 62 2.67 -1.33 -6.35
CA HIS A 62 3.28 -1.84 -7.56
C HIS A 62 4.81 -1.77 -7.44
N SER A 63 5.52 -2.73 -8.06
CA SER A 63 6.98 -2.76 -8.10
C SER A 63 7.46 -3.01 -9.53
N SER A 64 8.59 -2.44 -9.91
CA SER A 64 9.25 -2.70 -11.19
C SER A 64 9.84 -4.11 -11.25
N HIS A 65 9.97 -4.67 -12.46
CA HIS A 65 10.76 -5.89 -12.68
C HIS A 65 12.26 -5.58 -12.54
N ALA A 66 12.74 -4.55 -13.24
CA ALA A 66 14.11 -4.08 -13.07
C ALA A 66 14.33 -3.46 -11.68
N ARG A 67 15.38 -3.90 -11.00
CA ARG A 67 15.67 -3.48 -9.62
C ARG A 67 16.83 -2.50 -9.52
N SER A 68 17.86 -2.70 -10.37
CA SER A 68 19.03 -1.82 -10.41
C SER A 68 18.68 -0.50 -11.09
N ILE A 69 19.14 0.61 -10.51
CA ILE A 69 19.01 1.95 -11.13
C ILE A 69 19.64 2.00 -12.54
N ARG A 70 20.55 1.09 -12.84
CA ARG A 70 21.20 1.02 -14.16
C ARG A 70 20.26 0.55 -15.28
N TYR A 71 19.17 -0.15 -14.92
CA TYR A 71 18.36 -0.92 -15.85
C TYR A 71 16.85 -0.67 -15.73
N VAL A 72 16.41 0.15 -14.78
CA VAL A 72 14.99 0.54 -14.68
C VAL A 72 14.70 1.59 -15.76
N SER A 73 13.66 1.38 -16.57
CA SER A 73 13.21 2.34 -17.58
C SER A 73 12.46 3.52 -16.93
N ALA A 74 12.31 4.60 -17.69
CA ALA A 74 11.52 5.75 -17.27
C ALA A 74 10.05 5.37 -17.09
N GLU A 75 9.52 4.48 -17.93
CA GLU A 75 8.15 3.98 -17.86
C GLU A 75 7.90 3.17 -16.57
N GLU A 76 8.77 2.18 -16.28
CA GLU A 76 8.68 1.42 -15.02
C GLU A 76 8.82 2.32 -13.81
N TRP A 77 9.75 3.27 -13.82
CA TRP A 77 9.93 4.25 -12.76
C TRP A 77 8.64 5.05 -12.52
N GLN A 78 8.08 5.63 -13.59
CA GLN A 78 6.86 6.44 -13.51
C GLN A 78 5.66 5.62 -13.06
N SER A 79 5.46 4.40 -13.60
CA SER A 79 4.38 3.51 -13.20
C SER A 79 4.43 3.19 -11.70
N VAL A 80 5.62 2.87 -11.17
CA VAL A 80 5.80 2.64 -9.74
C VAL A 80 5.44 3.88 -8.90
N PHE A 81 5.85 5.07 -9.34
CA PHE A 81 5.52 6.32 -8.62
C PHE A 81 4.04 6.67 -8.73
N ARG A 82 3.40 6.49 -9.88
CA ARG A 82 1.97 6.76 -10.05
C ARG A 82 1.13 5.96 -9.05
N VAL A 83 1.36 4.65 -8.92
CA VAL A 83 0.58 3.84 -7.97
C VAL A 83 0.94 4.11 -6.51
N ASN A 84 2.25 4.10 -6.18
CA ASN A 84 2.68 4.10 -4.78
C ASN A 84 2.74 5.50 -4.14
N VAL A 85 2.73 6.57 -4.94
CA VAL A 85 2.85 7.95 -4.45
C VAL A 85 1.67 8.79 -4.92
N GLU A 86 1.48 8.95 -6.24
CA GLU A 86 0.43 9.82 -6.80
C GLU A 86 -0.96 9.32 -6.43
N GLY A 87 -1.25 8.02 -6.60
CA GLY A 87 -2.53 7.42 -6.22
C GLY A 87 -2.82 7.59 -4.73
N VAL A 88 -1.82 7.38 -3.86
CA VAL A 88 -1.94 7.60 -2.41
C VAL A 88 -2.25 9.07 -2.10
N TYR A 89 -1.53 10.00 -2.71
CA TYR A 89 -1.74 11.44 -2.54
C TYR A 89 -3.14 11.86 -3.01
N ARG A 90 -3.53 11.51 -4.24
CA ARG A 90 -4.81 11.91 -4.84
C ARG A 90 -6.01 11.38 -4.07
N LEU A 91 -5.98 10.10 -3.70
CA LEU A 91 -7.06 9.50 -2.92
C LEU A 91 -7.13 10.09 -1.50
N THR A 92 -5.99 10.32 -0.86
CA THR A 92 -5.96 10.98 0.46
C THR A 92 -6.51 12.40 0.39
N GLN A 93 -6.06 13.20 -0.60
CA GLN A 93 -6.50 14.58 -0.79
C GLN A 93 -8.00 14.68 -1.01
N SER A 94 -8.61 13.73 -1.76
CA SER A 94 -10.05 13.76 -2.06
C SER A 94 -10.96 13.56 -0.85
N VAL A 95 -10.46 12.95 0.26
CA VAL A 95 -11.28 12.65 1.44
C VAL A 95 -10.85 13.41 2.70
N VAL A 96 -9.61 13.90 2.78
CA VAL A 96 -9.05 14.41 4.03
C VAL A 96 -9.76 15.67 4.55
N ASN A 97 -10.24 16.55 3.68
CA ASN A 97 -10.96 17.76 4.10
C ASN A 97 -12.25 17.41 4.83
N SER A 98 -13.02 16.43 4.33
CA SER A 98 -14.21 15.93 5.02
C SER A 98 -13.89 15.33 6.39
N MET A 99 -12.75 14.65 6.53
CA MET A 99 -12.28 14.16 7.85
C MET A 99 -11.94 15.32 8.79
N ILE A 100 -11.25 16.36 8.30
CA ILE A 100 -10.88 17.56 9.08
C ILE A 100 -12.13 18.30 9.56
N GLU A 101 -13.11 18.51 8.70
CA GLU A 101 -14.38 19.17 9.05
C GLU A 101 -15.12 18.46 10.17
N ARG A 102 -15.05 17.13 10.21
CA ARG A 102 -15.61 16.31 11.30
C ARG A 102 -14.74 16.25 12.56
N GLY A 103 -13.48 16.69 12.47
CA GLY A 103 -12.49 16.55 13.55
C GLY A 103 -12.12 15.07 13.84
N SER A 104 -12.28 14.18 12.86
CA SER A 104 -12.00 12.74 13.03
C SER A 104 -11.75 12.05 11.69
N GLY A 105 -10.63 11.33 11.59
CA GLY A 105 -10.29 10.49 10.45
C GLY A 105 -9.07 9.63 10.72
N THR A 106 -8.97 8.49 10.04
CA THR A 106 -7.80 7.60 10.11
C THR A 106 -7.31 7.29 8.70
N ILE A 107 -6.03 7.53 8.45
CA ILE A 107 -5.38 7.24 7.19
C ILE A 107 -4.27 6.23 7.47
N ILE A 108 -4.33 5.08 6.83
CA ILE A 108 -3.34 4.00 6.97
C ILE A 108 -2.73 3.75 5.59
N THR A 109 -1.41 3.75 5.49
CA THR A 109 -0.72 3.46 4.23
C THR A 109 0.21 2.29 4.40
N THR A 110 0.07 1.28 3.55
CA THR A 110 0.99 0.15 3.45
C THR A 110 2.20 0.58 2.61
N SER A 111 3.26 0.99 3.29
CA SER A 111 4.56 1.26 2.67
C SER A 111 5.36 -0.05 2.55
N SER A 112 6.62 -0.07 2.95
CA SER A 112 7.50 -1.24 2.94
C SER A 112 8.71 -1.02 3.83
N TYR A 113 9.29 -2.10 4.34
CA TYR A 113 10.61 -2.08 4.96
C TYR A 113 11.69 -1.49 4.01
N ALA A 114 11.50 -1.62 2.69
CA ALA A 114 12.36 -1.01 1.68
C ALA A 114 12.41 0.53 1.72
N ALA A 115 11.45 1.18 2.37
CA ALA A 115 11.47 2.63 2.62
C ALA A 115 12.54 3.02 3.66
N LEU A 116 12.83 2.12 4.60
CA LEU A 116 13.80 2.31 5.68
C LEU A 116 15.19 1.78 5.31
N THR A 117 15.20 0.63 4.62
CA THR A 117 16.43 -0.09 4.25
C THR A 117 16.37 -0.40 2.75
N PRO A 118 16.72 0.59 1.90
CA PRO A 118 16.70 0.40 0.46
C PRO A 118 17.75 -0.62 0.02
N GLY A 119 17.46 -1.38 -1.04
CA GLY A 119 18.36 -2.38 -1.58
C GLY A 119 17.80 -3.03 -2.83
N LEU A 120 18.60 -3.89 -3.48
CA LEU A 120 18.23 -4.52 -4.74
C LEU A 120 16.98 -5.41 -4.66
N LEU A 121 16.67 -5.98 -3.50
CA LEU A 121 15.47 -6.80 -3.34
C LEU A 121 14.18 -5.99 -3.59
N GLY A 122 14.11 -4.77 -3.05
CA GLY A 122 13.03 -3.81 -3.34
C GLY A 122 13.20 -3.14 -4.70
N GLY A 123 14.43 -2.85 -5.06
CA GLY A 123 14.81 -2.09 -6.24
C GLY A 123 14.77 -0.58 -6.03
N ALA A 124 15.39 0.15 -6.96
CA ALA A 124 15.58 1.60 -6.85
C ALA A 124 14.25 2.36 -6.87
N SER A 125 13.40 2.10 -7.86
CA SER A 125 12.11 2.80 -8.04
C SER A 125 11.15 2.53 -6.88
N TYR A 126 10.99 1.27 -6.50
CA TYR A 126 10.07 0.88 -5.43
C TYR A 126 10.52 1.41 -4.06
N SER A 127 11.81 1.28 -3.72
CA SER A 127 12.32 1.80 -2.45
C SER A 127 12.13 3.32 -2.35
N ALA A 128 12.42 4.05 -3.43
CA ALA A 128 12.22 5.49 -3.49
C ALA A 128 10.73 5.88 -3.35
N ALA A 129 9.84 5.20 -4.07
CA ALA A 129 8.40 5.47 -4.00
C ALA A 129 7.81 5.15 -2.62
N LYS A 130 8.22 4.03 -2.02
CA LYS A 130 7.77 3.66 -0.66
C LYS A 130 8.33 4.60 0.41
N ALA A 131 9.55 5.12 0.25
CA ALA A 131 10.09 6.19 1.10
C ALA A 131 9.32 7.50 0.93
N ALA A 132 8.93 7.85 -0.29
CA ALA A 132 8.12 9.04 -0.55
C ALA A 132 6.74 8.94 0.11
N SER A 133 6.01 7.83 -0.07
CA SER A 133 4.71 7.63 0.59
C SER A 133 4.83 7.54 2.12
N TYR A 134 5.89 6.92 2.66
CA TYR A 134 6.17 6.93 4.09
C TYR A 134 6.37 8.35 4.64
N ASN A 135 7.19 9.18 3.96
CA ASN A 135 7.41 10.54 4.41
C ASN A 135 6.18 11.44 4.22
N LEU A 136 5.34 11.19 3.20
CA LEU A 136 4.04 11.85 3.04
C LEU A 136 3.15 11.62 4.26
N MET A 137 3.08 10.38 4.76
CA MET A 137 2.28 10.05 5.95
C MET A 137 2.78 10.76 7.22
N ARG A 138 4.09 10.89 7.38
CA ARG A 138 4.69 11.68 8.46
C ARG A 138 4.32 13.17 8.36
N GLY A 139 4.32 13.70 7.14
CA GLY A 139 3.87 15.08 6.87
C GLY A 139 2.40 15.27 7.25
N ILE A 140 1.52 14.35 6.84
CA ILE A 140 0.10 14.37 7.21
C ILE A 140 -0.08 14.30 8.74
N SER A 141 0.66 13.43 9.43
CA SER A 141 0.63 13.37 10.89
C SER A 141 1.05 14.70 11.53
N ALA A 142 2.16 15.28 11.07
CA ALA A 142 2.67 16.55 11.60
C ALA A 142 1.70 17.72 11.40
N GLU A 143 1.04 17.76 10.23
CA GLU A 143 0.13 18.85 9.86
C GLU A 143 -1.26 18.72 10.50
N LEU A 144 -1.81 17.48 10.53
CA LEU A 144 -3.25 17.27 10.75
C LEU A 144 -3.60 16.53 12.05
N LYS A 145 -2.63 16.06 12.83
CA LYS A 145 -2.89 15.37 14.10
C LYS A 145 -3.72 16.21 15.07
N ASN A 146 -3.45 17.52 15.15
CA ASN A 146 -4.21 18.46 15.99
C ASN A 146 -5.62 18.75 15.45
N LYS A 147 -5.96 18.31 14.26
CA LYS A 147 -7.29 18.37 13.62
C LYS A 147 -8.06 17.05 13.75
N GLY A 148 -7.58 16.12 14.57
CA GLY A 148 -8.22 14.82 14.79
C GLY A 148 -7.92 13.76 13.75
N ILE A 149 -6.90 13.98 12.89
CA ILE A 149 -6.49 13.00 11.87
C ILE A 149 -5.38 12.11 12.41
N ARG A 150 -5.59 10.81 12.34
CA ARG A 150 -4.60 9.78 12.66
C ARG A 150 -3.97 9.28 11.37
N ALA A 151 -2.66 9.39 11.23
CA ALA A 151 -1.93 8.91 10.07
C ALA A 151 -0.95 7.82 10.50
N THR A 152 -1.06 6.63 9.91
CA THR A 152 -0.26 5.44 10.25
C THR A 152 0.43 4.89 9.00
N THR A 153 1.68 4.50 9.13
CA THR A 153 2.39 3.76 8.10
C THR A 153 2.71 2.33 8.57
N ILE A 154 2.29 1.34 7.80
CA ILE A 154 2.71 -0.05 7.99
C ILE A 154 3.88 -0.32 7.06
N LEU A 155 4.98 -0.85 7.59
CA LEU A 155 6.24 -1.07 6.88
C LEU A 155 6.62 -2.57 6.92
N PRO A 156 5.91 -3.42 6.17
CA PRO A 156 6.19 -4.84 6.14
C PRO A 156 7.46 -5.13 5.32
N ALA A 157 8.23 -6.11 5.77
CA ALA A 157 9.30 -6.72 5.01
C ALA A 157 8.73 -7.74 3.99
N GLU A 158 9.24 -8.97 3.92
CA GLU A 158 8.74 -9.95 2.95
C GLU A 158 7.41 -10.57 3.41
N VAL A 159 6.40 -10.45 2.57
CA VAL A 159 5.06 -11.04 2.75
C VAL A 159 4.77 -11.91 1.54
N ASP A 160 4.25 -13.12 1.74
CA ASP A 160 3.87 -14.02 0.65
C ASP A 160 2.60 -13.51 -0.05
N THR A 161 2.80 -12.79 -1.13
CA THR A 161 1.74 -12.16 -1.92
C THR A 161 2.04 -12.24 -3.41
N PRO A 162 1.04 -12.07 -4.28
CA PRO A 162 1.24 -12.06 -5.74
C PRO A 162 2.25 -11.01 -6.26
N ILE A 163 2.56 -9.95 -5.49
CA ILE A 163 3.56 -8.94 -5.88
C ILE A 163 4.94 -9.57 -6.09
N LEU A 164 5.23 -10.69 -5.40
CA LEU A 164 6.48 -11.42 -5.53
C LEU A 164 6.68 -12.02 -6.93
N ASN A 165 5.58 -12.25 -7.67
CA ASN A 165 5.64 -12.80 -9.04
C ASN A 165 6.27 -11.82 -10.04
N ASN A 166 6.40 -10.53 -9.68
CA ASN A 166 7.11 -9.53 -10.47
C ASN A 166 8.61 -9.42 -10.10
N ARG A 167 9.14 -10.32 -9.27
CA ARG A 167 10.56 -10.36 -8.97
C ARG A 167 11.35 -10.99 -10.13
N PRO A 168 12.60 -10.57 -10.36
CA PRO A 168 13.51 -11.21 -11.32
C PRO A 168 13.70 -12.71 -11.05
N LEU A 169 13.75 -13.10 -9.77
CA LEU A 169 13.71 -14.47 -9.32
C LEU A 169 12.48 -14.65 -8.42
N ASN A 170 11.55 -15.51 -8.83
CA ASN A 170 10.39 -15.85 -8.03
C ASN A 170 10.82 -16.74 -6.85
N PRO A 171 10.47 -16.38 -5.60
CA PRO A 171 10.76 -17.23 -4.45
C PRO A 171 10.07 -18.59 -4.61
N ASP A 172 10.78 -19.65 -4.30
CA ASP A 172 10.22 -21.01 -4.23
C ASP A 172 9.36 -21.22 -2.96
N ALA A 173 8.77 -22.39 -2.83
CA ALA A 173 7.91 -22.70 -1.70
C ALA A 173 8.64 -22.65 -0.36
N ALA A 174 9.92 -23.04 -0.32
CA ALA A 174 10.71 -23.01 0.92
C ALA A 174 11.01 -21.55 1.35
N ALA A 175 11.34 -20.68 0.40
CA ALA A 175 11.51 -19.26 0.66
C ALA A 175 10.21 -18.59 1.12
N ARG A 176 9.08 -18.90 0.47
CA ARG A 176 7.76 -18.36 0.83
C ARG A 176 7.33 -18.79 2.24
N ALA A 177 7.63 -20.02 2.64
CA ALA A 177 7.30 -20.53 3.98
C ALA A 177 8.00 -19.77 5.13
N THR A 178 9.05 -18.98 4.85
CA THR A 178 9.72 -18.13 5.85
C THR A 178 9.16 -16.71 5.92
N MET A 179 8.27 -16.33 5.00
CA MET A 179 7.71 -14.97 4.91
C MET A 179 6.51 -14.79 5.85
N MET A 180 6.18 -13.54 6.13
CA MET A 180 4.89 -13.20 6.73
C MET A 180 3.74 -13.52 5.76
N MET A 181 2.55 -13.68 6.31
CA MET A 181 1.32 -13.84 5.53
C MET A 181 0.59 -12.50 5.38
N PRO A 182 -0.28 -12.32 4.37
CA PRO A 182 -1.11 -11.13 4.24
C PRO A 182 -1.95 -10.83 5.49
N GLU A 183 -2.39 -11.87 6.20
CA GLU A 183 -3.19 -11.79 7.42
C GLU A 183 -2.44 -11.10 8.57
N ASP A 184 -1.11 -11.27 8.64
CA ASP A 184 -0.29 -10.60 9.66
C ASP A 184 -0.33 -9.08 9.47
N VAL A 185 -0.25 -8.64 8.20
CA VAL A 185 -0.34 -7.21 7.84
C VAL A 185 -1.76 -6.69 8.07
N ALA A 186 -2.78 -7.49 7.73
CA ALA A 186 -4.19 -7.13 7.95
C ALA A 186 -4.50 -6.92 9.45
N GLN A 187 -3.94 -7.74 10.34
CA GLN A 187 -4.09 -7.56 11.80
C GLN A 187 -3.47 -6.24 12.27
N ALA A 188 -2.31 -5.87 11.76
CA ALA A 188 -1.68 -4.58 12.08
C ALA A 188 -2.52 -3.39 11.59
N ILE A 189 -3.10 -3.48 10.39
CA ILE A 189 -4.02 -2.48 9.85
C ILE A 189 -5.28 -2.39 10.73
N LEU A 190 -5.87 -3.52 11.09
CA LEU A 190 -7.07 -3.57 11.93
C LEU A 190 -6.82 -2.96 13.32
N LEU A 191 -5.67 -3.27 13.94
CA LEU A 191 -5.27 -2.65 15.20
C LEU A 191 -5.28 -1.12 15.08
N CYS A 192 -4.62 -0.56 14.07
CA CYS A 192 -4.55 0.89 13.87
C CYS A 192 -5.92 1.51 13.57
N ALA A 193 -6.77 0.81 12.82
CA ALA A 193 -8.11 1.25 12.46
C ALA A 193 -9.05 1.33 13.68
N THR A 194 -8.93 0.39 14.63
CA THR A 194 -9.84 0.20 15.75
C THR A 194 -9.40 0.87 17.07
N LEU A 195 -8.22 1.47 17.12
CA LEU A 195 -7.76 2.22 18.28
C LEU A 195 -8.71 3.37 18.62
N PRO A 196 -8.85 3.71 19.93
CA PRO A 196 -9.59 4.90 20.34
C PRO A 196 -9.04 6.17 19.69
N GLY A 197 -9.92 7.12 19.33
CA GLY A 197 -9.56 8.35 18.59
C GLY A 197 -8.48 9.21 19.26
N ARG A 198 -8.22 9.05 20.55
CA ARG A 198 -7.16 9.74 21.31
C ARG A 198 -5.76 9.13 21.12
N THR A 199 -5.64 8.00 20.41
CA THR A 199 -4.38 7.26 20.26
C THR A 199 -4.09 7.02 18.80
N VAL A 200 -2.86 7.26 18.35
CA VAL A 200 -2.34 6.88 17.05
C VAL A 200 -1.06 6.07 17.21
N ILE A 201 -0.95 5.00 16.45
CA ILE A 201 0.33 4.33 16.17
C ILE A 201 0.82 4.93 14.86
N GLU A 202 1.92 5.66 14.88
CA GLU A 202 2.40 6.36 13.70
C GLU A 202 3.07 5.41 12.72
N GLU A 203 3.77 4.39 13.24
CA GLU A 203 4.56 3.45 12.42
C GLU A 203 4.50 2.04 13.02
N ILE A 204 4.33 1.03 12.16
CA ILE A 204 4.53 -0.38 12.50
C ILE A 204 5.51 -0.98 11.52
N VAL A 205 6.68 -1.38 12.01
CA VAL A 205 7.68 -2.11 11.24
C VAL A 205 7.53 -3.60 11.51
N MET A 206 7.37 -4.39 10.46
CA MET A 206 7.11 -5.83 10.55
C MET A 206 8.13 -6.61 9.74
N SER A 207 8.62 -7.72 10.29
CA SER A 207 9.57 -8.60 9.62
C SER A 207 9.30 -10.06 9.95
N PRO A 208 9.59 -11.00 9.05
CA PRO A 208 9.61 -12.42 9.37
C PRO A 208 10.58 -12.71 10.51
N THR A 209 10.23 -13.67 11.35
CA THR A 209 11.10 -14.12 12.45
C THR A 209 12.24 -15.03 11.94
N GLN A 210 12.08 -15.62 10.77
CA GLN A 210 13.08 -16.49 10.15
C GLN A 210 13.83 -15.75 9.03
N PRO A 211 15.10 -15.41 9.21
CA PRO A 211 15.92 -14.88 8.12
C PRO A 211 16.15 -15.98 7.07
N ARG A 212 16.11 -15.61 5.79
CA ARG A 212 16.45 -16.49 4.68
C ARG A 212 17.69 -15.96 3.93
N ASP A 213 18.39 -16.85 3.26
CA ASP A 213 19.40 -16.45 2.29
C ASP A 213 18.73 -15.80 1.07
N ARG A 214 19.24 -14.64 0.66
CA ARG A 214 18.75 -13.83 -0.47
C ARG A 214 19.82 -13.61 -1.53
N THR A 215 20.90 -14.38 -1.48
CA THR A 215 22.05 -14.19 -2.39
C THR A 215 21.61 -14.31 -3.86
N LEU A 216 20.89 -15.37 -4.20
CA LEU A 216 20.40 -15.57 -5.58
C LEU A 216 19.36 -14.51 -6.00
N ASP A 217 18.49 -14.08 -5.09
CA ASP A 217 17.55 -12.98 -5.37
C ASP A 217 18.30 -11.68 -5.69
N MET A 218 19.37 -11.39 -4.95
CA MET A 218 20.17 -10.18 -5.16
C MET A 218 20.97 -10.23 -6.47
N GLU A 219 21.52 -11.39 -6.83
CA GLU A 219 22.21 -11.61 -8.09
C GLU A 219 21.25 -11.42 -9.28
N ALA A 220 20.06 -12.03 -9.23
CA ALA A 220 19.04 -11.88 -10.24
C ALA A 220 18.58 -10.41 -10.36
N ALA A 221 18.34 -9.75 -9.22
CA ALA A 221 17.93 -8.36 -9.15
C ALA A 221 18.97 -7.39 -9.71
N ALA A 222 20.27 -7.68 -9.52
CA ALA A 222 21.35 -6.83 -10.03
C ALA A 222 21.42 -6.79 -11.56
N ASN A 223 20.90 -7.82 -12.24
CA ASN A 223 21.03 -8.00 -13.69
C ASN A 223 19.71 -7.89 -14.46
N ALA A 224 18.57 -7.87 -13.78
CA ALA A 224 17.27 -7.72 -14.42
C ALA A 224 17.13 -6.35 -15.10
N ARG A 225 16.63 -6.34 -16.33
CA ARG A 225 16.41 -5.15 -17.15
C ARG A 225 14.92 -4.94 -17.39
N SER A 226 14.52 -3.68 -17.56
CA SER A 226 13.20 -3.36 -18.12
C SER A 226 13.11 -3.87 -19.57
N PRO A 227 11.92 -4.28 -20.03
CA PRO A 227 11.73 -4.78 -21.37
C PRO A 227 12.13 -3.79 -22.47
N GLU A 228 12.12 -2.48 -22.16
CA GLU A 228 12.43 -1.37 -23.06
C GLU A 228 13.93 -1.06 -23.13
N LEU A 229 14.77 -1.73 -22.34
CA LEU A 229 16.23 -1.61 -22.31
C LEU A 229 16.94 -2.90 -22.73
#